data_b1d6b1761261fd0699a186f460a55fbb
#
_entry.id   b1d6b1761261fd0699a186f460a55fbb
#
_cell.length_a   1.000
_cell.length_b   1.000
_cell.length_c   1.000
_cell.angle_alpha   90.00
_cell.angle_beta   90.00
_cell.angle_gamma   90.00
#
_symmetry.space_group_name_H-M   'P 1'
#
loop_
_entity.id
_entity.type
_entity.pdbx_description
1 polymer ?
#
loop_
_entity_poly.entity_id
_entity_poly.type
_entity_poly.pdbx_seq_one_letter_code
_entity_poly.pdbx_strand_id
1 'polypeptide(L)'
;MNDTEGALQILIEARSILSRGWIQGTAYNYDRTAFCAGGALDRASQNLGLSTVGAHFLAERTVLQLACRYWSLPFCNIPMWNDMPGRTKAEVLRTFDEAITELQALVKPPEIKKVVIPAPAEQVHASSIVDRVRELIGV
;
A
#
# COMPACT_ATOMS: atom_id res chain seq x y z
N MET A 1 -12.16 12.20 5.23
CA MET A 1 -11.42 11.14 4.51
C MET A 1 -12.36 9.98 4.27
N ASN A 2 -12.34 9.43 3.06
CA ASN A 2 -13.22 8.32 2.77
C ASN A 2 -12.57 7.01 3.18
N ASP A 3 -13.31 5.91 3.01
CA ASP A 3 -12.80 4.60 3.45
C ASP A 3 -11.53 4.18 2.72
N THR A 4 -11.42 4.51 1.44
CA THR A 4 -10.22 4.14 0.69
C THR A 4 -9.01 4.88 1.21
N GLU A 5 -9.15 6.16 1.48
CA GLU A 5 -8.05 6.93 2.05
C GLU A 5 -7.69 6.43 3.43
N GLY A 6 -8.72 6.13 4.24
CA GLY A 6 -8.48 5.59 5.57
C GLY A 6 -7.78 4.23 5.52
N ALA A 7 -8.23 3.37 4.61
CA ALA A 7 -7.62 2.06 4.46
C ALA A 7 -6.16 2.18 4.03
N LEU A 8 -5.86 3.12 3.13
CA LEU A 8 -4.49 3.32 2.71
C LEU A 8 -3.63 3.74 3.89
N GLN A 9 -4.12 4.65 4.73
CA GLN A 9 -3.35 5.05 5.89
C GLN A 9 -3.15 3.92 6.86
N ILE A 10 -4.18 3.08 7.05
CA ILE A 10 -4.06 1.93 7.92
C ILE A 10 -2.98 0.97 7.39
N LEU A 11 -2.96 0.74 6.08
CA LEU A 11 -1.96 -0.15 5.50
C LEU A 11 -0.55 0.39 5.65
N ILE A 12 -0.38 1.68 5.45
CA ILE A 12 0.94 2.28 5.57
C ILE A 12 1.43 2.18 7.01
N GLU A 13 0.56 2.47 7.97
CA GLU A 13 0.92 2.39 9.37
C GLU A 13 1.20 0.93 9.77
N ALA A 14 0.35 0.00 9.34
CA ALA A 14 0.54 -1.41 9.65
C ALA A 14 1.84 -1.93 9.08
N ARG A 15 2.16 -1.53 7.85
CA ARG A 15 3.40 -1.95 7.22
C ARG A 15 4.59 -1.44 8.02
N SER A 16 4.50 -0.22 8.53
CA SER A 16 5.55 0.34 9.36
C SER A 16 5.70 -0.46 10.65
N ILE A 17 4.58 -0.81 11.28
CA ILE A 17 4.60 -1.60 12.50
C ILE A 17 5.27 -2.94 12.22
N LEU A 18 4.89 -3.61 11.13
CA LEU A 18 5.45 -4.91 10.79
C LEU A 18 6.93 -4.83 10.47
N SER A 19 7.38 -3.73 9.90
CA SER A 19 8.79 -3.60 9.56
C SER A 19 9.65 -3.57 10.81
N ARG A 20 9.08 -3.12 11.92
CA ARG A 20 9.80 -3.07 13.18
C ARG A 20 9.75 -4.39 13.93
N GLY A 21 8.79 -5.24 13.68
CA GLY A 21 8.71 -6.53 14.33
C GLY A 21 7.53 -7.34 13.86
N TRP A 22 7.80 -8.51 13.30
CA TRP A 22 6.78 -9.43 12.81
C TRP A 22 6.87 -10.74 13.59
N ILE A 23 5.71 -11.34 13.88
CA ILE A 23 5.68 -12.55 14.66
C ILE A 23 4.56 -13.46 14.16
N GLN A 24 4.67 -14.74 14.40
CA GLN A 24 3.64 -15.70 14.06
C GLN A 24 3.07 -16.28 15.36
N GLY A 25 1.87 -16.80 15.27
CA GLY A 25 1.26 -17.54 16.37
C GLY A 25 0.47 -16.71 17.36
N THR A 26 0.58 -15.41 17.30
CA THR A 26 -0.16 -14.55 18.21
C THR A 26 -0.29 -13.20 17.57
N ALA A 27 -1.24 -12.39 18.02
CA ALA A 27 -1.46 -11.08 17.45
C ALA A 27 -0.28 -10.16 17.73
N TYR A 28 0.34 -10.27 18.88
CA TYR A 28 1.50 -9.49 19.24
C TYR A 28 2.22 -10.18 20.40
N ASN A 29 3.48 -9.84 20.57
CA ASN A 29 4.24 -10.43 21.65
C ASN A 29 3.99 -9.66 22.95
N TYR A 30 4.59 -10.14 24.03
CA TYR A 30 4.30 -9.60 25.36
C TYR A 30 4.51 -8.10 25.47
N ASP A 31 5.59 -7.58 24.97
CA ASP A 31 5.87 -6.16 25.09
C ASP A 31 5.41 -5.35 23.88
N ARG A 32 4.67 -5.99 22.97
CA ARG A 32 4.09 -5.32 21.82
C ARG A 32 5.10 -4.65 20.90
N THR A 33 6.22 -5.32 20.70
CA THR A 33 7.22 -4.86 19.76
C THR A 33 7.18 -5.66 18.47
N ALA A 34 6.40 -6.72 18.41
CA ALA A 34 6.23 -7.50 17.20
C ALA A 34 4.76 -7.89 17.08
N PHE A 35 4.26 -7.88 15.87
CA PHE A 35 2.84 -8.14 15.60
C PHE A 35 2.68 -9.09 14.44
N CYS A 36 1.60 -9.85 14.41
CA CYS A 36 1.25 -10.57 13.19
C CYS A 36 0.56 -9.57 12.27
N ALA A 37 0.32 -9.98 11.03
CA ALA A 37 -0.30 -9.08 10.06
C ALA A 37 -1.65 -8.55 10.54
N GLY A 38 -2.48 -9.41 11.11
CA GLY A 38 -3.78 -8.99 11.62
C GLY A 38 -3.65 -8.06 12.81
N GLY A 39 -2.74 -8.38 13.71
CA GLY A 39 -2.51 -7.54 14.88
C GLY A 39 -1.98 -6.17 14.49
N ALA A 40 -1.15 -6.11 13.44
CA ALA A 40 -0.62 -4.84 12.96
C ALA A 40 -1.74 -3.98 12.36
N LEU A 41 -2.68 -4.59 11.64
CA LEU A 41 -3.80 -3.84 11.11
C LEU A 41 -4.68 -3.28 12.22
N ASP A 42 -4.93 -4.08 13.25
CA ASP A 42 -5.71 -3.61 14.39
C ASP A 42 -4.99 -2.46 15.09
N ARG A 43 -3.71 -2.62 15.32
CA ARG A 43 -2.94 -1.60 16.01
C ARG A 43 -2.87 -0.31 15.19
N ALA A 44 -2.69 -0.44 13.88
CA ALA A 44 -2.65 0.71 13.00
C ALA A 44 -3.97 1.46 13.03
N SER A 45 -5.09 0.73 13.00
CA SER A 45 -6.40 1.35 13.04
C SER A 45 -6.60 2.10 14.35
N GLN A 46 -6.15 1.51 15.45
CA GLN A 46 -6.25 2.17 16.74
C GLN A 46 -5.37 3.43 16.79
N ASN A 47 -4.14 3.32 16.32
CA ASN A 47 -3.23 4.46 16.35
C ASN A 47 -3.77 5.63 15.56
N LEU A 48 -4.48 5.34 14.48
CA LEU A 48 -4.99 6.39 13.61
C LEU A 48 -6.42 6.82 13.94
N GLY A 49 -7.03 6.17 14.92
CA GLY A 49 -8.42 6.46 15.24
C GLY A 49 -9.36 6.03 14.13
N LEU A 50 -8.99 5.04 13.34
CA LEU A 50 -9.77 4.58 12.21
C LEU A 50 -10.29 3.17 12.41
N SER A 51 -10.66 2.83 13.62
CA SER A 51 -11.15 1.48 13.92
C SER A 51 -12.58 1.27 13.48
N THR A 52 -13.04 2.05 12.53
CA THR A 52 -14.39 1.89 12.02
C THR A 52 -14.42 0.74 11.05
N VAL A 53 -15.61 0.24 10.83
CA VAL A 53 -15.77 -0.92 9.99
C VAL A 53 -15.29 -0.68 8.58
N GLY A 54 -15.57 0.47 8.02
CA GLY A 54 -15.29 0.70 6.60
C GLY A 54 -13.81 0.66 6.24
N ALA A 55 -13.05 1.57 6.82
CA ALA A 55 -11.62 1.67 6.46
C ALA A 55 -10.85 0.44 6.88
N HIS A 56 -11.10 -0.05 8.10
CA HIS A 56 -10.39 -1.21 8.60
C HIS A 56 -10.73 -2.45 7.76
N PHE A 57 -12.00 -2.63 7.49
CA PHE A 57 -12.43 -3.78 6.70
C PHE A 57 -11.83 -3.75 5.30
N LEU A 58 -11.78 -2.58 4.68
CA LEU A 58 -11.21 -2.47 3.35
C LEU A 58 -9.72 -2.77 3.36
N ALA A 59 -9.01 -2.32 4.40
CA ALA A 59 -7.59 -2.61 4.51
C ALA A 59 -7.37 -4.12 4.64
N GLU A 60 -8.12 -4.76 5.53
CA GLU A 60 -8.00 -6.20 5.71
C GLU A 60 -8.34 -6.95 4.43
N ARG A 61 -9.41 -6.55 3.77
CA ARG A 61 -9.84 -7.25 2.59
C ARG A 61 -8.83 -7.13 1.46
N THR A 62 -8.21 -5.98 1.32
CA THR A 62 -7.21 -5.77 0.28
C THR A 62 -6.02 -6.70 0.49
N VAL A 63 -5.54 -6.80 1.74
CA VAL A 63 -4.43 -7.69 2.04
C VAL A 63 -4.85 -9.13 1.80
N LEU A 64 -6.04 -9.50 2.24
CA LEU A 64 -6.48 -10.88 2.12
C LEU A 64 -6.65 -11.30 0.67
N GLN A 65 -7.18 -10.42 -0.17
CA GLN A 65 -7.33 -10.74 -1.56
C GLN A 65 -5.99 -10.98 -2.24
N LEU A 66 -4.98 -10.19 -1.90
CA LEU A 66 -3.66 -10.38 -2.45
C LEU A 66 -3.03 -11.64 -1.89
N ALA A 67 -3.21 -11.89 -0.61
CA ALA A 67 -2.66 -13.10 0.01
C ALA A 67 -3.23 -14.34 -0.67
N CYS A 68 -4.53 -14.37 -0.91
CA CYS A 68 -5.15 -15.52 -1.54
C CYS A 68 -4.70 -15.67 -2.99
N ARG A 69 -4.53 -14.56 -3.68
CA ARG A 69 -4.09 -14.60 -5.07
C ARG A 69 -2.66 -15.11 -5.20
N TYR A 70 -1.78 -14.53 -4.43
CA TYR A 70 -0.37 -14.87 -4.58
C TYR A 70 0.02 -16.21 -3.97
N TRP A 71 -0.66 -16.59 -2.92
CA TRP A 71 -0.24 -17.77 -2.17
C TRP A 71 -1.17 -18.96 -2.39
N SER A 72 -2.12 -18.79 -3.32
CA SER A 72 -3.00 -19.88 -3.73
C SER A 72 -3.72 -20.58 -2.60
N LEU A 73 -4.19 -19.79 -1.65
CA LEU A 73 -4.91 -20.36 -0.52
C LEU A 73 -6.37 -20.50 -0.88
N PRO A 74 -6.94 -21.67 -0.70
CA PRO A 74 -8.35 -21.90 -1.07
C PRO A 74 -9.29 -21.12 -0.18
N PHE A 75 -8.86 -20.82 1.01
CA PHE A 75 -9.72 -20.16 1.94
C PHE A 75 -8.80 -19.73 3.05
N CYS A 76 -8.86 -18.53 3.43
CA CYS A 76 -7.95 -18.10 4.47
C CYS A 76 -8.45 -16.82 5.12
N ASN A 77 -7.90 -16.57 6.28
CA ASN A 77 -8.05 -15.26 6.90
C ASN A 77 -6.62 -14.77 7.14
N ILE A 78 -6.49 -13.53 7.53
CA ILE A 78 -5.15 -12.96 7.68
C ILE A 78 -4.30 -13.69 8.70
N PRO A 79 -4.82 -14.04 9.89
CA PRO A 79 -4.00 -14.81 10.82
C PRO A 79 -3.54 -16.14 10.27
N MET A 80 -4.39 -16.85 9.56
CA MET A 80 -4.01 -18.14 8.99
C MET A 80 -2.90 -17.95 7.96
N TRP A 81 -3.04 -16.96 7.10
CA TRP A 81 -2.02 -16.67 6.11
C TRP A 81 -0.71 -16.27 6.77
N ASN A 82 -0.78 -15.42 7.79
CA ASN A 82 0.40 -14.98 8.50
C ASN A 82 1.14 -16.14 9.16
N ASP A 83 0.39 -17.10 9.66
CA ASP A 83 0.95 -18.20 10.46
C ASP A 83 1.34 -19.43 9.65
N MET A 84 1.19 -19.37 8.35
CA MET A 84 1.54 -20.52 7.53
C MET A 84 3.00 -20.89 7.73
N PRO A 85 3.31 -22.17 7.87
CA PRO A 85 4.70 -22.58 8.02
C PRO A 85 5.52 -22.11 6.84
N GLY A 86 6.68 -21.56 7.11
CA GLY A 86 7.54 -21.06 6.05
C GLY A 86 7.25 -19.63 5.59
N ARG A 87 6.18 -19.00 6.11
CA ARG A 87 5.92 -17.61 5.79
C ARG A 87 7.04 -16.75 6.35
N THR A 88 7.48 -15.77 5.59
CA THR A 88 8.57 -14.90 6.02
C THR A 88 8.11 -13.48 6.18
N LYS A 89 8.84 -12.72 6.96
CA LYS A 89 8.57 -11.31 7.13
C LYS A 89 8.61 -10.58 5.77
N ALA A 90 9.56 -10.95 4.93
CA ALA A 90 9.69 -10.31 3.63
C ALA A 90 8.43 -10.53 2.78
N GLU A 91 7.85 -11.72 2.84
CA GLU A 91 6.63 -11.99 2.10
C GLU A 91 5.47 -11.16 2.63
N VAL A 92 5.37 -11.04 3.95
CA VAL A 92 4.31 -10.27 4.56
C VAL A 92 4.44 -8.80 4.15
N LEU A 93 5.66 -8.25 4.25
CA LEU A 93 5.88 -6.87 3.88
C LEU A 93 5.60 -6.61 2.40
N ARG A 94 5.96 -7.56 1.55
CA ARG A 94 5.69 -7.40 0.13
C ARG A 94 4.19 -7.38 -0.16
N THR A 95 3.43 -8.22 0.53
CA THR A 95 1.98 -8.23 0.33
C THR A 95 1.37 -6.90 0.77
N PHE A 96 1.86 -6.34 1.86
CA PHE A 96 1.39 -5.03 2.30
C PHE A 96 1.81 -3.94 1.30
N ASP A 97 3.01 -4.02 0.75
CA ASP A 97 3.44 -3.05 -0.25
C ASP A 97 2.55 -3.10 -1.49
N GLU A 98 2.14 -4.29 -1.90
CA GLU A 98 1.25 -4.42 -3.03
C GLU A 98 -0.13 -3.86 -2.71
N ALA A 99 -0.61 -4.10 -1.50
CA ALA A 99 -1.90 -3.57 -1.08
C ALA A 99 -1.88 -2.05 -1.07
N ILE A 100 -0.78 -1.48 -0.59
CA ILE A 100 -0.61 -0.04 -0.57
C ILE A 100 -0.64 0.50 -2.00
N THR A 101 0.06 -0.15 -2.89
CA THR A 101 0.10 0.29 -4.29
C THR A 101 -1.29 0.26 -4.92
N GLU A 102 -2.06 -0.78 -4.65
CA GLU A 102 -3.40 -0.86 -5.19
C GLU A 102 -4.29 0.27 -4.69
N LEU A 103 -4.24 0.54 -3.40
CA LEU A 103 -5.08 1.60 -2.87
C LEU A 103 -4.59 3.00 -3.27
N GLN A 104 -3.30 3.15 -3.43
CA GLN A 104 -2.77 4.43 -3.90
C GLN A 104 -3.30 4.77 -5.29
N ALA A 105 -3.42 3.78 -6.14
CA ALA A 105 -3.94 4.03 -7.47
C ALA A 105 -5.39 4.49 -7.43
N LEU A 106 -6.15 4.07 -6.44
CA LEU A 106 -7.54 4.48 -6.32
C LEU A 106 -7.68 5.84 -5.66
N VAL A 107 -6.81 6.15 -4.71
CA VAL A 107 -6.90 7.39 -3.97
C VAL A 107 -6.37 8.56 -4.79
N LYS A 108 -5.32 8.32 -5.57
CA LYS A 108 -4.75 9.38 -6.36
C LYS A 108 -4.86 9.08 -7.80
N PRO A 109 -5.98 9.31 -8.38
CA PRO A 109 -6.14 9.05 -9.78
C PRO A 109 -5.21 9.95 -10.55
N PRO A 110 -4.81 9.51 -11.68
CA PRO A 110 -3.90 10.29 -12.50
C PRO A 110 -4.47 11.65 -12.77
N GLU A 111 -3.64 12.62 -12.70
CA GLU A 111 -4.06 13.97 -12.93
C GLU A 111 -3.92 14.30 -14.37
N ILE A 112 -4.41 13.49 -15.20
CA ILE A 112 -4.26 13.70 -16.56
C ILE A 112 -4.70 14.95 -17.08
N LYS A 113 -5.76 15.41 -16.63
CA LYS A 113 -6.23 16.59 -17.15
C LYS A 113 -5.28 17.67 -17.05
N LYS A 114 -4.52 17.71 -16.06
CA LYS A 114 -3.70 18.80 -15.96
C LYS A 114 -2.65 18.71 -16.92
N VAL A 115 -2.40 17.62 -17.36
CA VAL A 115 -1.32 17.52 -18.16
C VAL A 115 -1.55 18.15 -19.43
N VAL A 116 -2.59 18.12 -19.76
CA VAL A 116 -2.81 18.66 -20.92
C VAL A 116 -2.26 19.77 -21.32
N ILE A 117 -1.93 20.19 -21.37
CA ILE A 117 -1.46 21.14 -21.82
C ILE A 117 -0.66 21.35 -22.53
N PRO A 118 -0.30 21.41 -22.87
CA PRO A 118 0.40 21.75 -23.47
C PRO A 118 0.69 22.15 -24.23
N ALA A 119 0.68 22.65 -24.13
CA ALA A 119 1.07 22.93 -24.71
C ALA A 119 1.50 23.19 -25.46
N PRO A 120 1.44 23.50 -25.62
CA PRO A 120 1.94 23.54 -26.33
C PRO A 120 2.83 23.57 -26.87
N ALA A 121 2.82 23.69 -26.73
CA ALA A 121 3.56 23.55 -27.11
C ALA A 121 4.37 23.67 -27.30
N GLU A 122 4.33 23.89 -26.85
CA GLU A 122 5.01 23.88 -26.77
C GLU A 122 5.62 23.82 -27.26
N GLN A 123 5.51 24.04 -27.22
CA GLN A 123 6.01 23.87 -27.41
C GLN A 123 6.71 23.90 -27.88
N VAL A 124 6.85 24.18 -27.76
CA VAL A 124 7.55 24.08 -27.89
C VAL A 124 8.04 23.95 -28.46
N HIS A 125 8.03 24.38 -28.68
CA HIS A 125 8.58 24.21 -29.11
C HIS A 125 9.05 23.59 -29.64
N ALA A 126 8.14 23.84 -29.84
CA ALA A 126 8.83 23.01 -30.47
C ALA A 126 10.00 23.38 -30.48
N SER A 127 9.95 24.18 -30.85
CA SER A 127 11.14 24.55 -30.77
C SER A 127 11.50 24.53 -29.43
N SER A 128 10.72 24.83 -28.57
CA SER A 128 11.24 24.88 -27.34
C SER A 128 11.59 23.61 -26.85
N ILE A 129 10.82 22.68 -26.95
CA ILE A 129 11.21 21.48 -26.41
C ILE A 129 12.21 21.00 -27.28
N VAL A 130 11.97 21.05 -28.47
CA VAL A 130 12.92 20.64 -29.36
C VAL A 130 14.10 21.49 -29.25
N ASP A 131 13.95 22.72 -29.08
CA ASP A 131 15.06 23.53 -28.90
C ASP A 131 15.74 23.20 -27.68
N ARG A 132 15.03 22.91 -26.70
CA ARG A 132 15.60 22.60 -25.52
C ARG A 132 16.31 21.35 -25.67
N VAL A 133 15.74 20.44 -26.31
CA VAL A 133 16.40 19.22 -26.47
C VAL A 133 17.58 19.48 -27.31
N ARG A 134 17.43 20.32 -28.25
CA ARG A 134 18.49 20.65 -29.06
C ARG A 134 19.55 21.28 -28.33
N GLU A 135 19.23 22.10 -27.40
CA GLU A 135 20.21 22.68 -26.62
C GLU A 135 20.88 21.69 -25.81
N LEU A 136 20.14 20.77 -25.33
CA LEU A 136 20.72 19.80 -24.49
C LEU A 136 21.62 18.94 -25.28
N ILE A 137 21.33 18.71 -26.50
CA ILE A 137 22.18 17.91 -27.27
C ILE A 137 22.99 18.78 -28.12
N GLY A 138 23.03 19.97 -27.84
CA GLY A 138 23.91 20.80 -28.54
C GLY A 138 23.39 21.37 -29.76
N VAL A 139 22.19 21.45 -29.94
CA VAL A 139 21.75 21.96 -31.16
C VAL A 139 21.03 23.14 -31.15
#